data_f0229bb8db325b1eb62717bd078f3f49
#
_entry.id   f0229bb8db325b1eb62717bd078f3f49
#
_cell.length_a   1.000
_cell.length_b   1.000
_cell.length_c   1.000
_cell.angle_alpha   90.00
_cell.angle_beta   90.00
_cell.angle_gamma   90.00
#
_symmetry.space_group_name_H-M   'P 1'
#
loop_
_entity.id
_entity.type
_entity.pdbx_description
1 polymer ?
#
loop_
_entity_poly.entity_id
_entity_poly.type
_entity_poly.pdbx_seq_one_letter_code
_entity_poly.pdbx_strand_id
1 'polypeptide(L)'
;MLEGLCDLKPGDKASPGQVKTVAEILTQALEMAAGLREETPLLEQLTTREAGRFDPCREKELVISFSGGVADCIEKELPWLEFGDIGPILGQTIRESRLCGGEFTLGSETIRATVIGAGCHSAQLSGSTVFHQNVPFPLKNVPVVSLTDISRETIRRELGK
;
A
#
# COMPACT_ATOMS: atom_id res chain seq x y z
N MET A 1 -13.08 -15.83 0.08
CA MET A 1 -13.32 -14.53 0.69
C MET A 1 -14.34 -13.68 -0.09
N LEU A 2 -14.31 -13.66 -1.42
CA LEU A 2 -15.31 -12.95 -2.26
C LEU A 2 -16.37 -13.87 -2.86
N GLU A 3 -16.42 -15.15 -2.48
CA GLU A 3 -17.44 -16.09 -2.93
C GLU A 3 -18.84 -15.60 -2.55
N GLY A 4 -19.69 -15.38 -3.55
CA GLY A 4 -21.03 -14.84 -3.40
C GLY A 4 -21.14 -13.31 -3.48
N LEU A 5 -20.04 -12.54 -3.43
CA LEU A 5 -20.00 -11.11 -3.59
C LEU A 5 -19.60 -10.67 -5.00
N CYS A 6 -18.78 -11.46 -5.67
CA CYS A 6 -18.36 -11.24 -7.04
C CYS A 6 -18.15 -12.62 -7.72
N ASP A 7 -18.72 -12.80 -8.92
CA ASP A 7 -18.52 -14.01 -9.72
C ASP A 7 -17.21 -13.92 -10.51
N LEU A 8 -16.09 -14.03 -9.79
CA LEU A 8 -14.73 -13.94 -10.33
C LEU A 8 -13.86 -15.02 -9.69
N LYS A 9 -13.18 -15.83 -10.52
CA LYS A 9 -12.25 -16.86 -10.06
C LYS A 9 -10.81 -16.48 -10.42
N PRO A 10 -9.82 -16.96 -9.66
CA PRO A 10 -8.42 -16.78 -10.01
C PRO A 10 -8.12 -17.28 -11.43
N GLY A 11 -7.54 -16.41 -12.27
CA GLY A 11 -7.24 -16.70 -13.67
C GLY A 11 -8.30 -16.24 -14.68
N ASP A 12 -9.47 -15.81 -14.23
CA ASP A 12 -10.49 -15.25 -15.11
C ASP A 12 -10.09 -13.84 -15.60
N LYS A 13 -10.60 -13.49 -16.80
CA LYS A 13 -10.52 -12.12 -17.29
C LYS A 13 -11.63 -11.30 -16.62
N ALA A 14 -11.23 -10.37 -15.76
CA ALA A 14 -12.17 -9.46 -15.12
C ALA A 14 -12.68 -8.38 -16.10
N SER A 15 -13.96 -8.09 -16.03
CA SER A 15 -14.56 -6.92 -16.69
C SER A 15 -14.45 -5.67 -15.81
N PRO A 16 -14.49 -4.44 -16.36
CA PRO A 16 -14.51 -3.21 -15.57
C PRO A 16 -15.59 -3.19 -14.48
N GLY A 17 -16.78 -3.71 -14.80
CA GLY A 17 -17.90 -3.79 -13.84
C GLY A 17 -17.59 -4.71 -12.65
N GLN A 18 -16.99 -5.87 -12.88
CA GLN A 18 -16.59 -6.80 -11.81
C GLN A 18 -15.50 -6.18 -10.94
N VAL A 19 -14.50 -5.54 -11.55
CA VAL A 19 -13.45 -4.83 -10.80
C VAL A 19 -14.04 -3.68 -9.98
N LYS A 20 -15.00 -2.93 -10.52
CA LYS A 20 -15.71 -1.89 -9.79
C LYS A 20 -16.46 -2.43 -8.58
N THR A 21 -17.18 -3.55 -8.74
CA THR A 21 -17.86 -4.21 -7.60
C THR A 21 -16.88 -4.57 -6.49
N VAL A 22 -15.72 -5.13 -6.84
CA VAL A 22 -14.68 -5.45 -5.84
C VAL A 22 -14.15 -4.17 -5.16
N ALA A 23 -13.89 -3.12 -5.94
CA ALA A 23 -13.43 -1.83 -5.39
C ALA A 23 -14.47 -1.20 -4.44
N GLU A 24 -15.76 -1.26 -4.78
CA GLU A 24 -16.85 -0.80 -3.92
C GLU A 24 -16.92 -1.57 -2.59
N ILE A 25 -16.76 -2.89 -2.61
CA ILE A 25 -16.71 -3.74 -1.42
C ILE A 25 -15.53 -3.36 -0.53
N LEU A 26 -14.34 -3.20 -1.12
CA LEU A 26 -13.14 -2.80 -0.38
C LEU A 26 -13.29 -1.38 0.21
N THR A 27 -13.86 -0.45 -0.55
CA THR A 27 -14.11 0.92 -0.07
C THR A 27 -15.11 0.93 1.09
N GLN A 28 -16.17 0.11 1.04
CA GLN A 28 -17.10 -0.03 2.16
C GLN A 28 -16.40 -0.59 3.41
N ALA A 29 -15.50 -1.55 3.25
CA ALA A 29 -14.72 -2.06 4.38
C ALA A 29 -13.81 -0.99 4.99
N LEU A 30 -13.20 -0.13 4.16
CA LEU A 30 -12.41 1.02 4.64
C LEU A 30 -13.29 2.05 5.37
N GLU A 31 -14.49 2.34 4.87
CA GLU A 31 -15.45 3.21 5.56
C GLU A 31 -15.85 2.67 6.92
N MET A 32 -16.07 1.35 7.04
CA MET A 32 -16.35 0.68 8.32
C MET A 32 -15.15 0.77 9.26
N ALA A 33 -13.95 0.51 8.77
CA ALA A 33 -12.72 0.59 9.55
C ALA A 33 -12.45 2.01 10.07
N ALA A 34 -12.83 3.04 9.30
CA ALA A 34 -12.76 4.45 9.69
C ALA A 34 -13.94 4.92 10.56
N GLY A 35 -14.89 4.06 10.87
CA GLY A 35 -16.08 4.40 11.66
C GLY A 35 -17.10 5.28 10.91
N LEU A 36 -16.98 5.42 9.59
CA LEU A 36 -17.89 6.20 8.75
C LEU A 36 -19.13 5.41 8.30
N ARG A 37 -19.14 4.11 8.54
CA ARG A 37 -20.22 3.18 8.20
C ARG A 37 -20.38 2.16 9.32
N GLU A 38 -21.62 1.67 9.52
CA GLU A 38 -21.90 0.57 10.42
C GLU A 38 -21.13 -0.70 10.03
N GLU A 39 -20.52 -1.37 11.02
CA GLU A 39 -19.73 -2.58 10.82
C GLU A 39 -20.62 -3.75 10.37
N THR A 40 -20.10 -4.54 9.46
CA THR A 40 -20.72 -5.79 9.01
C THR A 40 -19.72 -6.95 9.14
N PRO A 41 -20.14 -8.23 9.05
CA PRO A 41 -19.24 -9.37 9.09
C PRO A 41 -18.12 -9.33 8.03
N LEU A 42 -18.29 -8.54 6.97
CA LEU A 42 -17.26 -8.31 5.96
C LEU A 42 -16.00 -7.69 6.57
N LEU A 43 -16.13 -6.73 7.47
CA LEU A 43 -14.99 -6.09 8.13
C LEU A 43 -14.19 -7.12 8.94
N GLU A 44 -14.85 -8.01 9.67
CA GLU A 44 -14.17 -9.06 10.45
C GLU A 44 -13.37 -10.02 9.57
N GLN A 45 -13.87 -10.33 8.38
CA GLN A 45 -13.17 -11.20 7.42
C GLN A 45 -11.92 -10.55 6.82
N LEU A 46 -11.91 -9.22 6.70
CA LEU A 46 -10.82 -8.45 6.09
C LEU A 46 -9.83 -7.92 7.13
N THR A 47 -10.21 -7.84 8.39
CA THR A 47 -9.36 -7.32 9.47
C THR A 47 -8.42 -8.40 9.99
N THR A 48 -7.14 -8.05 10.16
CA THR A 48 -6.18 -8.94 10.84
C THR A 48 -6.44 -8.93 12.35
N ARG A 49 -6.08 -10.03 13.05
CA ARG A 49 -6.30 -10.17 14.50
C ARG A 49 -5.58 -9.10 15.35
N GLU A 50 -4.52 -8.51 14.80
CA GLU A 50 -3.69 -7.51 15.48
C GLU A 50 -4.14 -6.08 15.18
N ALA A 51 -5.12 -5.88 14.29
CA ALA A 51 -5.64 -4.55 14.00
C ALA A 51 -6.43 -4.02 15.18
N GLY A 52 -6.00 -2.89 15.74
CA GLY A 52 -6.78 -2.12 16.68
C GLY A 52 -8.05 -1.59 16.01
N ARG A 53 -9.18 -1.61 16.72
CA ARG A 53 -10.40 -0.98 16.23
C ARG A 53 -10.34 0.52 16.50
N PHE A 54 -10.66 1.30 15.49
CA PHE A 54 -10.85 2.73 15.63
C PHE A 54 -12.19 3.00 16.31
N ASP A 55 -12.20 3.85 17.36
CA ASP A 55 -13.41 4.26 18.06
C ASP A 55 -13.76 5.71 17.69
N PRO A 56 -14.66 5.92 16.71
CA PRO A 56 -15.00 7.25 16.23
C PRO A 56 -15.66 8.14 17.29
N CYS A 57 -16.19 7.55 18.38
CA CYS A 57 -16.82 8.31 19.46
C CYS A 57 -15.82 9.10 20.32
N ARG A 58 -14.53 8.80 20.23
CA ARG A 58 -13.46 9.49 20.98
C ARG A 58 -12.86 10.66 20.23
N GLU A 59 -12.98 10.69 18.90
CA GLU A 59 -12.40 11.70 18.04
C GLU A 59 -13.46 12.73 17.63
N LYS A 60 -13.20 14.00 17.91
CA LYS A 60 -14.10 15.09 17.54
C LYS A 60 -13.95 15.53 16.09
N GLU A 61 -12.79 15.29 15.50
CA GLU A 61 -12.46 15.62 14.10
C GLU A 61 -11.65 14.46 13.51
N LEU A 62 -12.18 13.81 12.50
CA LEU A 62 -11.51 12.76 11.76
C LEU A 62 -10.87 13.35 10.52
N VAL A 63 -9.54 13.34 10.47
CA VAL A 63 -8.77 13.67 9.26
C VAL A 63 -8.24 12.36 8.66
N ILE A 64 -8.59 12.09 7.42
CA ILE A 64 -8.15 10.89 6.71
C ILE A 64 -6.94 11.23 5.85
N SER A 65 -5.88 10.45 5.98
CA SER A 65 -4.68 10.57 5.15
C SER A 65 -4.48 9.32 4.30
N PHE A 66 -4.23 9.52 3.02
CA PHE A 66 -3.92 8.44 2.08
C PHE A 66 -2.45 8.50 1.68
N SER A 67 -1.82 7.33 1.64
CA SER A 67 -0.44 7.14 1.16
C SER A 67 -0.35 5.87 0.31
N GLY A 68 0.77 5.68 -0.36
CA GLY A 68 0.97 4.54 -1.26
C GLY A 68 0.42 4.78 -2.67
N GLY A 69 0.55 3.78 -3.56
CA GLY A 69 0.23 3.94 -4.99
C GLY A 69 -1.22 4.29 -5.30
N VAL A 70 -2.17 3.82 -4.47
CA VAL A 70 -3.60 4.14 -4.67
C VAL A 70 -3.90 5.61 -4.37
N ALA A 71 -3.11 6.30 -3.53
CA ALA A 71 -3.30 7.71 -3.27
C ALA A 71 -3.18 8.57 -4.55
N ASP A 72 -2.27 8.23 -5.46
CA ASP A 72 -2.18 8.88 -6.77
C ASP A 72 -3.44 8.71 -7.61
N CYS A 73 -4.10 7.55 -7.47
CA CYS A 73 -5.35 7.24 -8.18
C CYS A 73 -6.57 7.96 -7.59
N ILE A 74 -6.50 8.42 -6.34
CA ILE A 74 -7.56 9.25 -5.72
C ILE A 74 -7.56 10.65 -6.34
N GLU A 75 -6.38 11.19 -6.64
CA GLU A 75 -6.22 12.54 -7.18
C GLU A 75 -6.48 12.61 -8.69
N LYS A 76 -6.06 11.59 -9.43
CA LYS A 76 -6.03 11.58 -10.90
C LYS A 76 -7.09 10.67 -11.48
N GLU A 77 -7.82 11.16 -12.47
CA GLU A 77 -8.64 10.29 -13.31
C GLU A 77 -7.74 9.52 -14.27
N LEU A 78 -7.69 8.19 -14.09
CA LEU A 78 -6.86 7.29 -14.87
C LEU A 78 -7.71 6.25 -15.60
N PRO A 79 -7.27 5.76 -16.77
CA PRO A 79 -7.90 4.60 -17.40
C PRO A 79 -7.92 3.42 -16.44
N TRP A 80 -9.00 2.64 -16.44
CA TRP A 80 -9.24 1.57 -15.45
C TRP A 80 -8.16 0.48 -15.39
N LEU A 81 -7.37 0.32 -16.44
CA LEU A 81 -6.25 -0.63 -16.53
C LEU A 81 -4.88 0.06 -16.69
N GLU A 82 -4.74 1.32 -16.34
CA GLU A 82 -3.49 2.08 -16.54
C GLU A 82 -2.25 1.33 -16.01
N PHE A 83 -2.38 0.69 -14.85
CA PHE A 83 -1.30 -0.06 -14.22
C PHE A 83 -1.48 -1.59 -14.32
N GLY A 84 -2.52 -2.06 -15.01
CA GLY A 84 -2.84 -3.48 -15.09
C GLY A 84 -3.39 -4.09 -13.80
N ASP A 85 -3.83 -3.25 -12.86
CA ASP A 85 -4.36 -3.65 -11.55
C ASP A 85 -5.66 -2.91 -11.19
N ILE A 86 -6.17 -3.13 -9.99
CA ILE A 86 -7.40 -2.51 -9.47
C ILE A 86 -7.21 -1.03 -9.06
N GLY A 87 -5.96 -0.54 -8.94
CA GLY A 87 -5.62 0.76 -8.37
C GLY A 87 -6.45 1.93 -8.90
N PRO A 88 -6.56 2.14 -10.23
CA PRO A 88 -7.32 3.24 -10.79
C PRO A 88 -8.80 3.24 -10.38
N ILE A 89 -9.48 2.09 -10.48
CA ILE A 89 -10.90 1.98 -10.09
C ILE A 89 -11.06 2.13 -8.58
N LEU A 90 -10.17 1.53 -7.78
CA LEU A 90 -10.21 1.65 -6.34
C LEU A 90 -10.00 3.11 -5.89
N GLY A 91 -9.03 3.81 -6.47
CA GLY A 91 -8.79 5.22 -6.19
C GLY A 91 -10.02 6.09 -6.50
N GLN A 92 -10.64 5.89 -7.66
CA GLN A 92 -11.87 6.59 -8.03
C GLN A 92 -13.03 6.27 -7.06
N THR A 93 -13.22 5.00 -6.72
CA THR A 93 -14.28 4.58 -5.79
C THR A 93 -14.08 5.18 -4.39
N ILE A 94 -12.83 5.25 -3.90
CA ILE A 94 -12.48 5.94 -2.66
C ILE A 94 -12.77 7.43 -2.77
N ARG A 95 -12.41 8.08 -3.87
CA ARG A 95 -12.67 9.50 -4.11
C ARG A 95 -14.16 9.85 -4.02
N GLU A 96 -15.02 8.98 -4.54
CA GLU A 96 -16.48 9.15 -4.54
C GLU A 96 -17.14 8.73 -3.21
N SER A 97 -16.38 8.17 -2.26
CA SER A 97 -16.88 7.62 -1.00
C SER A 97 -16.91 8.64 0.14
N ARG A 98 -17.43 8.20 1.29
CA ARG A 98 -17.42 8.98 2.53
C ARG A 98 -16.01 9.26 3.07
N LEU A 99 -15.01 8.47 2.68
CA LEU A 99 -13.61 8.66 3.07
C LEU A 99 -13.05 10.00 2.58
N CYS A 100 -13.54 10.49 1.44
CA CYS A 100 -13.19 11.80 0.89
C CYS A 100 -14.33 12.83 1.03
N GLY A 101 -15.39 12.50 1.76
CA GLY A 101 -16.54 13.41 1.97
C GLY A 101 -16.28 14.53 2.97
N GLY A 102 -15.25 14.40 3.80
CA GLY A 102 -14.78 15.39 4.75
C GLY A 102 -13.39 15.92 4.42
N GLU A 103 -12.67 16.37 5.45
CA GLU A 103 -11.28 16.77 5.30
C GLU A 103 -10.40 15.53 5.11
N PHE A 104 -9.67 15.48 4.01
CA PHE A 104 -8.70 14.43 3.74
C PHE A 104 -7.41 15.02 3.16
N THR A 105 -6.32 14.30 3.27
CA THR A 105 -5.02 14.71 2.74
C THR A 105 -4.34 13.57 2.01
N LEU A 106 -3.55 13.89 1.01
CA LEU A 106 -2.69 12.95 0.30
C LEU A 106 -1.26 13.14 0.77
N GLY A 107 -0.56 12.05 1.03
CA GLY A 107 0.86 12.11 1.36
C GLY A 107 1.65 12.74 0.21
N SER A 108 2.65 13.56 0.52
CA SER A 108 3.57 14.14 -0.48
C SER A 108 4.34 13.07 -1.25
N GLU A 109 4.59 11.94 -0.61
CA GLU A 109 5.25 10.78 -1.20
C GLU A 109 4.29 9.59 -1.18
N THR A 110 3.69 9.30 -2.32
CA THR A 110 2.67 8.27 -2.47
C THR A 110 3.28 6.90 -2.76
N ILE A 111 3.61 6.62 -4.02
CA ILE A 111 4.16 5.32 -4.46
C ILE A 111 5.53 5.00 -3.81
N ARG A 112 6.29 6.03 -3.43
CA ARG A 112 7.61 5.88 -2.79
C ARG A 112 7.55 5.74 -1.27
N ALA A 113 6.38 5.88 -0.65
CA ALA A 113 6.24 5.88 0.81
C ALA A 113 6.87 4.65 1.48
N THR A 114 6.68 3.45 0.90
CA THR A 114 7.26 2.20 1.41
C THR A 114 8.79 2.20 1.35
N VAL A 115 9.36 2.66 0.24
CA VAL A 115 10.83 2.70 0.04
C VAL A 115 11.45 3.75 0.95
N ILE A 116 10.82 4.91 1.08
CA ILE A 116 11.26 5.99 1.98
C ILE A 116 11.16 5.52 3.43
N GLY A 117 10.04 4.89 3.82
CA GLY A 117 9.86 4.32 5.15
C GLY A 117 10.93 3.28 5.48
N ALA A 118 11.21 2.37 4.57
CA ALA A 118 12.27 1.37 4.76
C ALA A 118 13.67 2.03 4.86
N GLY A 119 13.91 3.10 4.09
CA GLY A 119 15.18 3.85 4.14
C GLY A 119 15.34 4.73 5.39
N CYS A 120 14.25 5.17 6.00
CA CYS A 120 14.25 5.96 7.23
C CYS A 120 14.39 5.12 8.50
N HIS A 121 14.08 3.81 8.43
CA HIS A 121 14.31 2.90 9.55
C HIS A 121 15.80 2.53 9.63
N SER A 122 16.46 2.88 10.71
CA SER A 122 17.74 2.29 11.06
C SER A 122 17.48 0.82 11.40
N ALA A 123 18.02 -0.09 10.60
CA ALA A 123 18.00 -1.51 10.92
C ALA A 123 18.83 -1.73 12.19
N GLN A 124 18.18 -2.01 13.32
CA GLN A 124 18.87 -2.61 14.46
C GLN A 124 19.08 -4.08 14.15
N LEU A 125 20.28 -4.42 13.72
CA LEU A 125 20.73 -5.81 13.64
C LEU A 125 20.95 -6.32 15.06
N SER A 126 19.90 -6.92 15.65
CA SER A 126 20.02 -7.62 16.92
C SER A 126 20.51 -9.05 16.65
N GLY A 127 21.66 -9.42 17.19
CA GLY A 127 22.05 -10.80 17.39
C GLY A 127 22.99 -11.44 16.37
N SER A 128 23.58 -10.72 15.44
CA SER A 128 24.67 -11.22 14.62
C SER A 128 25.96 -10.47 14.92
N THR A 129 27.06 -11.20 15.17
CA THR A 129 28.36 -10.57 15.22
C THR A 129 28.74 -10.13 13.81
N VAL A 130 28.55 -8.86 13.52
CA VAL A 130 28.96 -8.27 12.26
C VAL A 130 30.37 -7.73 12.43
N PHE A 131 31.32 -8.30 11.70
CA PHE A 131 32.66 -7.77 11.63
C PHE A 131 32.72 -6.67 10.56
N HIS A 132 33.13 -5.48 10.94
CA HIS A 132 33.44 -4.41 10.02
C HIS A 132 34.80 -3.79 10.40
N GLN A 133 35.56 -3.40 9.39
CA GLN A 133 36.83 -2.72 9.57
C GLN A 133 36.89 -1.50 8.67
N ASN A 134 37.22 -0.35 9.26
CA ASN A 134 37.35 0.93 8.54
C ASN A 134 36.08 1.41 7.81
N VAL A 135 34.89 1.07 8.31
CA VAL A 135 33.60 1.51 7.73
C VAL A 135 32.98 2.53 8.67
N PRO A 136 32.84 3.80 8.25
CA PRO A 136 32.13 4.81 9.04
C PRO A 136 30.64 4.55 9.06
N PHE A 137 30.02 4.50 10.22
CA PHE A 137 28.57 4.42 10.39
C PHE A 137 27.99 5.78 10.82
N PRO A 138 26.74 6.11 10.45
CA PRO A 138 25.82 5.33 9.61
C PRO A 138 26.20 5.41 8.12
N LEU A 139 26.03 4.31 7.40
CA LEU A 139 26.17 4.29 5.94
C LEU A 139 24.98 5.06 5.34
N LYS A 140 25.27 6.13 4.58
CA LYS A 140 24.27 6.91 3.87
C LYS A 140 24.55 6.88 2.38
N ASN A 141 23.49 6.89 1.57
CA ASN A 141 23.58 6.96 0.11
C ASN A 141 24.48 5.87 -0.49
N VAL A 142 24.32 4.63 0.00
CA VAL A 142 25.07 3.48 -0.55
C VAL A 142 24.64 3.27 -2.00
N PRO A 143 25.56 3.30 -2.96
CA PRO A 143 25.22 3.08 -4.37
C PRO A 143 24.70 1.66 -4.55
N VAL A 144 23.61 1.53 -5.29
CA VAL A 144 23.01 0.24 -5.64
C VAL A 144 23.37 -0.09 -7.07
N VAL A 145 23.94 -1.27 -7.28
CA VAL A 145 24.26 -1.78 -8.62
C VAL A 145 23.26 -2.88 -8.98
N SER A 146 22.59 -2.72 -10.11
CA SER A 146 21.71 -3.75 -10.65
C SER A 146 22.55 -4.73 -11.47
N LEU A 147 22.54 -6.00 -11.08
CA LEU A 147 23.23 -7.07 -11.81
C LEU A 147 22.24 -7.72 -12.78
N THR A 148 22.63 -7.85 -14.03
CA THR A 148 21.88 -8.57 -15.07
C THR A 148 22.03 -10.09 -14.96
N ASP A 149 23.03 -10.55 -14.23
CA ASP A 149 23.39 -11.96 -14.04
C ASP A 149 24.15 -12.11 -12.70
N ILE A 150 23.92 -13.22 -11.98
CA ILE A 150 24.53 -13.52 -10.66
C ILE A 150 25.81 -14.37 -10.81
N SER A 151 26.50 -14.29 -11.94
CA SER A 151 27.78 -14.98 -12.09
C SER A 151 28.89 -14.31 -11.27
N ARG A 152 29.86 -15.12 -10.79
CA ARG A 152 31.01 -14.60 -10.03
C ARG A 152 31.81 -13.55 -10.83
N GLU A 153 31.83 -13.67 -12.15
CA GLU A 153 32.54 -12.75 -13.05
C GLU A 153 31.84 -11.40 -13.13
N THR A 154 30.50 -11.38 -13.28
CA THR A 154 29.69 -10.15 -13.28
C THR A 154 29.80 -9.44 -11.94
N ILE A 155 29.70 -10.15 -10.84
CA ILE A 155 29.85 -9.59 -9.48
C ILE A 155 31.21 -8.94 -9.30
N ARG A 156 32.31 -9.62 -9.66
CA ARG A 156 33.65 -9.05 -9.54
C ARG A 156 33.88 -7.83 -10.43
N ARG A 157 33.36 -7.84 -11.65
CA ARG A 157 33.45 -6.71 -12.57
C ARG A 157 32.75 -5.47 -12.06
N GLU A 158 31.57 -5.63 -11.48
CA GLU A 158 30.75 -4.50 -11.00
C GLU A 158 31.18 -3.99 -9.61
N LEU A 159 31.67 -4.87 -8.73
CA LEU A 159 32.19 -4.48 -7.42
C LEU A 159 33.65 -4.04 -7.45
N GLY A 160 34.37 -4.27 -8.53
CA GLY A 160 35.78 -3.90 -8.67
C GLY A 160 36.01 -2.53 -9.33
N LYS A 161 34.92 -1.78 -9.61
CA LYS A 161 34.97 -0.40 -10.09
C LYS A 161 34.85 0.57 -8.91
#